data_67cc11ed45d6895aa1c79e5cd136602a
#
_entry.id   67cc11ed45d6895aa1c79e5cd136602a
#
_cell.length_a   1.000
_cell.length_b   1.000
_cell.length_c   1.000
_cell.angle_alpha   90.00
_cell.angle_beta   90.00
_cell.angle_gamma   90.00
#
_symmetry.space_group_name_H-M   'P 1'
#
loop_
_entity.id
_entity.type
_entity.pdbx_description
1 polymer ?
#
loop_
_entity_poly.entity_id
_entity_poly.type
_entity_poly.pdbx_seq_one_letter_code
_entity_poly.pdbx_strand_id
1 'polypeptide(L)'
;MGSSSGKVPAIIDYCRGMGLIKLIVSTPSSIKKPVLTHFGRAVFLEDPYLKTNISQWIAHLNLCSSLSGADVWYHVFARGTPSLGVSFERAQLDSYLDLIYDSSTRSKIGPLIGMYEDQAAFSKCGVISNNDGVLKRKAAPIREDLALAYGAWILQLMEDHIPEYDQVTTQELEESTGWRSIAGWDRHEQQRVLGLMESKGLFSIDRHMQPWLLQATSSVESAWHHIYDLLI
;
A
#
# COMPACT_ATOMS: atom_id res chain seq x y z
N MET A 1 -14.29 7.25 23.74
CA MET A 1 -13.73 7.97 22.59
C MET A 1 -13.77 9.47 22.86
N GLY A 2 -12.62 10.15 22.79
CA GLY A 2 -12.56 11.57 23.11
C GLY A 2 -13.26 12.44 22.08
N SER A 3 -13.97 13.44 22.52
CA SER A 3 -14.82 14.36 21.76
C SER A 3 -14.06 15.46 20.99
N SER A 4 -12.80 15.22 20.57
CA SER A 4 -12.06 16.21 19.78
C SER A 4 -12.52 16.16 18.32
N SER A 5 -13.06 17.25 17.81
CA SER A 5 -13.56 17.39 16.44
C SER A 5 -12.53 17.09 15.34
N GLY A 6 -11.24 17.12 15.64
CA GLY A 6 -10.16 16.78 14.70
C GLY A 6 -9.84 15.29 14.59
N LYS A 7 -10.21 14.44 15.55
CA LYS A 7 -9.86 13.02 15.55
C LYS A 7 -10.65 12.20 14.52
N VAL A 8 -11.92 12.48 14.35
CA VAL A 8 -12.79 11.74 13.44
C VAL A 8 -12.37 11.92 11.98
N PRO A 9 -12.14 13.14 11.47
CA PRO A 9 -11.60 13.34 10.13
C PRO A 9 -10.27 12.62 9.91
N ALA A 10 -9.33 12.70 10.85
CA ALA A 10 -8.03 12.04 10.73
C ALA A 10 -8.18 10.50 10.65
N ILE A 11 -9.05 9.89 11.46
CA ILE A 11 -9.33 8.46 11.39
C ILE A 11 -9.89 8.08 10.01
N ILE A 12 -10.84 8.84 9.48
CA ILE A 12 -11.42 8.61 8.16
C ILE A 12 -10.34 8.71 7.07
N ASP A 13 -9.48 9.73 7.13
CA ASP A 13 -8.42 9.94 6.17
C ASP A 13 -7.37 8.80 6.20
N TYR A 14 -6.97 8.34 7.40
CA TYR A 14 -6.09 7.18 7.52
C TYR A 14 -6.76 5.89 7.04
N CYS A 15 -8.02 5.63 7.41
CA CYS A 15 -8.73 4.45 6.93
C CYS A 15 -8.86 4.44 5.40
N ARG A 16 -9.08 5.61 4.80
CA ARG A 16 -9.10 5.76 3.34
C ARG A 16 -7.71 5.54 2.74
N GLY A 17 -6.69 6.19 3.29
CA GLY A 17 -5.31 6.04 2.82
C GLY A 17 -4.79 4.61 2.94
N MET A 18 -5.18 3.88 3.98
CA MET A 18 -4.87 2.45 4.14
C MET A 18 -5.68 1.53 3.20
N GLY A 19 -6.60 2.08 2.42
CA GLY A 19 -7.46 1.30 1.52
C GLY A 19 -8.55 0.49 2.23
N LEU A 20 -8.87 0.80 3.49
CA LEU A 20 -9.91 0.09 4.26
C LEU A 20 -11.31 0.55 3.90
N ILE A 21 -11.46 1.84 3.58
CA ILE A 21 -12.74 2.45 3.20
C ILE A 21 -12.59 3.30 1.95
N LYS A 22 -13.71 3.46 1.23
CA LYS A 22 -13.90 4.49 0.22
C LYS A 22 -15.06 5.39 0.60
N LEU A 23 -15.05 6.64 0.11
CA LEU A 23 -16.12 7.59 0.37
C LEU A 23 -17.05 7.65 -0.84
N ILE A 24 -18.31 7.29 -0.65
CA ILE A 24 -19.35 7.37 -1.67
C ILE A 24 -20.17 8.64 -1.41
N VAL A 25 -20.39 9.45 -2.45
CA VAL A 25 -21.26 10.61 -2.40
C VAL A 25 -22.71 10.16 -2.56
N SER A 26 -23.55 10.42 -1.54
CA SER A 26 -24.99 10.16 -1.62
C SER A 26 -25.67 11.32 -2.32
N THR A 27 -26.26 11.09 -3.48
CA THR A 27 -27.21 12.02 -4.09
C THR A 27 -28.59 11.88 -3.42
N PRO A 28 -29.34 12.99 -3.15
CA PRO A 28 -29.06 14.38 -3.48
C PRO A 28 -28.27 15.19 -2.40
N SER A 29 -27.90 14.58 -1.28
CA SER A 29 -27.44 15.31 -0.09
C SER A 29 -25.96 15.73 -0.11
N SER A 30 -25.18 15.33 -1.12
CA SER A 30 -23.71 15.54 -1.18
C SER A 30 -22.93 15.01 0.05
N ILE A 31 -23.58 14.22 0.90
CA ILE A 31 -22.98 13.63 2.09
C ILE A 31 -22.07 12.50 1.67
N LYS A 32 -20.80 12.55 2.10
CA LYS A 32 -19.85 11.48 1.91
C LYS A 32 -20.06 10.39 2.96
N LYS A 33 -20.38 9.17 2.53
CA LYS A 33 -20.54 8.00 3.40
C LYS A 33 -19.34 7.06 3.26
N PRO A 34 -18.70 6.66 4.36
CA PRO A 34 -17.66 5.63 4.31
C PRO A 34 -18.30 4.26 4.04
N VAL A 35 -17.71 3.51 3.12
CA VAL A 35 -18.04 2.12 2.84
C VAL A 35 -16.75 1.29 2.83
N LEU A 36 -16.81 0.04 3.26
CA LEU A 36 -15.66 -0.86 3.22
C LEU A 36 -15.28 -1.16 1.77
N THR A 37 -13.98 -1.20 1.49
CA THR A 37 -13.43 -1.80 0.27
C THR A 37 -13.43 -3.32 0.40
N HIS A 38 -13.03 -4.07 -0.64
CA HIS A 38 -12.82 -5.51 -0.53
C HIS A 38 -11.76 -5.84 0.52
N PHE A 39 -10.62 -5.14 0.48
CA PHE A 39 -9.59 -5.25 1.52
C PHE A 39 -10.11 -4.88 2.91
N GLY A 40 -10.82 -3.76 3.03
CA GLY A 40 -11.40 -3.35 4.31
C GLY A 40 -12.40 -4.35 4.88
N ARG A 41 -13.16 -5.03 4.02
CA ARG A 41 -14.08 -6.10 4.45
C ARG A 41 -13.31 -7.32 4.96
N ALA A 42 -12.27 -7.75 4.22
CA ALA A 42 -11.41 -8.86 4.64
C ALA A 42 -10.75 -8.56 6.00
N VAL A 43 -10.17 -7.37 6.18
CA VAL A 43 -9.58 -6.94 7.45
C VAL A 43 -10.62 -6.88 8.56
N PHE A 44 -11.81 -6.34 8.30
CA PHE A 44 -12.86 -6.25 9.31
C PHE A 44 -13.30 -7.62 9.85
N LEU A 45 -13.33 -8.63 8.99
CA LEU A 45 -13.74 -9.99 9.36
C LEU A 45 -12.61 -10.79 10.02
N GLU A 46 -11.39 -10.70 9.50
CA GLU A 46 -10.32 -11.64 9.83
C GLU A 46 -9.22 -11.01 10.72
N ASP A 47 -8.98 -9.69 10.58
CA ASP A 47 -7.92 -8.99 11.34
C ASP A 47 -8.32 -7.57 11.73
N PRO A 48 -9.42 -7.38 12.50
CA PRO A 48 -9.98 -6.06 12.79
C PRO A 48 -9.04 -5.13 13.56
N TYR A 49 -7.95 -5.67 14.10
CA TYR A 49 -6.94 -4.90 14.83
C TYR A 49 -5.62 -4.72 14.06
N LEU A 50 -5.59 -5.09 12.77
CA LEU A 50 -4.38 -5.01 11.92
C LEU A 50 -3.14 -5.66 12.57
N LYS A 51 -3.32 -6.85 13.13
CA LYS A 51 -2.27 -7.58 13.86
C LYS A 51 -1.43 -8.49 12.98
N THR A 52 -1.89 -8.81 11.77
CA THR A 52 -1.15 -9.68 10.86
C THR A 52 -0.15 -8.88 10.02
N ASN A 53 0.93 -9.54 9.63
CA ASN A 53 1.93 -8.97 8.74
C ASN A 53 1.31 -8.61 7.37
N ILE A 54 0.42 -9.46 6.84
CA ILE A 54 -0.27 -9.24 5.56
C ILE A 54 -1.08 -7.96 5.60
N SER A 55 -1.98 -7.80 6.59
CA SER A 55 -2.82 -6.61 6.70
C SER A 55 -2.00 -5.33 6.80
N GLN A 56 -0.92 -5.36 7.58
CA GLN A 56 -0.06 -4.20 7.73
C GLN A 56 0.71 -3.86 6.45
N TRP A 57 1.21 -4.88 5.71
CA TRP A 57 1.88 -4.63 4.42
C TRP A 57 0.93 -4.03 3.40
N ILE A 58 -0.26 -4.60 3.21
CA ILE A 58 -1.22 -4.07 2.24
C ILE A 58 -1.69 -2.67 2.62
N ALA A 59 -1.98 -2.41 3.88
CA ALA A 59 -2.33 -1.07 4.35
C ALA A 59 -1.18 -0.06 4.13
N HIS A 60 0.08 -0.49 4.34
CA HIS A 60 1.26 0.32 4.02
C HIS A 60 1.36 0.62 2.52
N LEU A 61 1.21 -0.38 1.65
CA LEU A 61 1.28 -0.20 0.20
C LEU A 61 0.21 0.80 -0.28
N ASN A 62 -1.01 0.70 0.26
CA ASN A 62 -2.08 1.66 -0.04
C ASN A 62 -1.74 3.07 0.45
N LEU A 63 -1.17 3.22 1.66
CA LEU A 63 -0.72 4.53 2.17
C LEU A 63 0.32 5.19 1.28
N CYS A 64 1.15 4.41 0.59
CA CYS A 64 2.19 4.90 -0.31
C CYS A 64 1.67 5.23 -1.72
N SER A 65 0.37 5.05 -2.01
CA SER A 65 -0.22 5.39 -3.30
C SER A 65 -0.31 6.91 -3.49
N SER A 66 0.07 7.40 -4.68
CA SER A 66 -0.14 8.80 -5.07
C SER A 66 -1.61 9.14 -5.30
N LEU A 67 -2.46 8.14 -5.51
CA LEU A 67 -3.84 8.30 -5.95
C LEU A 67 -4.82 8.41 -4.76
N SER A 68 -4.62 7.58 -3.74
CA SER A 68 -5.54 7.48 -2.60
C SER A 68 -4.86 7.48 -1.24
N GLY A 69 -3.53 7.34 -1.21
CA GLY A 69 -2.73 7.21 -0.01
C GLY A 69 -2.51 8.51 0.77
N ALA A 70 -1.50 8.50 1.61
CA ALA A 70 -1.04 9.64 2.37
C ALA A 70 0.20 10.25 1.71
N ASP A 71 0.13 11.53 1.37
CA ASP A 71 1.12 12.24 0.57
C ASP A 71 2.56 12.09 1.11
N VAL A 72 2.76 12.19 2.43
CA VAL A 72 4.07 12.00 3.05
C VAL A 72 4.59 10.56 2.87
N TRP A 73 3.72 9.54 2.97
CA TRP A 73 4.10 8.14 2.72
C TRP A 73 4.53 7.93 1.28
N TYR A 74 3.77 8.47 0.33
CA TYR A 74 4.13 8.43 -1.07
C TYR A 74 5.50 9.04 -1.34
N HIS A 75 5.75 10.24 -0.82
CA HIS A 75 7.04 10.90 -1.01
C HIS A 75 8.20 10.13 -0.37
N VAL A 76 8.03 9.56 0.82
CA VAL A 76 9.12 8.84 1.50
C VAL A 76 9.36 7.47 0.88
N PHE A 77 8.31 6.68 0.64
CA PHE A 77 8.46 5.26 0.27
C PHE A 77 8.46 5.01 -1.23
N ALA A 78 7.64 5.71 -2.01
CA ALA A 78 7.57 5.53 -3.45
C ALA A 78 8.58 6.43 -4.21
N ARG A 79 8.63 7.72 -3.89
CA ARG A 79 9.47 8.71 -4.59
C ARG A 79 10.83 8.94 -3.95
N GLY A 80 10.96 8.73 -2.65
CA GLY A 80 12.15 9.08 -1.89
C GLY A 80 13.36 8.16 -2.09
N THR A 81 13.21 7.03 -2.81
CA THR A 81 14.30 6.06 -2.97
C THR A 81 15.57 6.63 -3.59
N PRO A 82 15.52 7.43 -4.66
CA PRO A 82 16.72 8.01 -5.25
C PRO A 82 17.44 9.00 -4.33
N SER A 83 16.71 9.73 -3.49
CA SER A 83 17.25 10.79 -2.62
C SER A 83 17.67 10.29 -1.24
N LEU A 84 16.89 9.41 -0.64
CA LEU A 84 17.11 8.89 0.71
C LEU A 84 17.91 7.59 0.74
N GLY A 85 17.92 6.82 -0.36
CA GLY A 85 18.49 5.47 -0.36
C GLY A 85 17.67 4.50 0.50
N VAL A 86 18.26 3.36 0.86
CA VAL A 86 17.65 2.33 1.71
C VAL A 86 17.86 2.65 3.19
N SER A 87 18.90 3.39 3.53
CA SER A 87 19.28 3.75 4.90
C SER A 87 19.59 5.23 4.96
N PHE A 88 19.01 5.94 5.91
CA PHE A 88 19.14 7.40 6.05
C PHE A 88 18.94 7.82 7.49
N GLU A 89 19.55 8.92 7.87
CA GLU A 89 19.36 9.55 9.18
C GLU A 89 18.06 10.37 9.21
N ARG A 90 17.53 10.59 10.41
CA ARG A 90 16.35 11.44 10.59
C ARG A 90 16.54 12.84 10.02
N ALA A 91 17.74 13.42 10.18
CA ALA A 91 18.06 14.74 9.63
C ALA A 91 18.01 14.78 8.10
N GLN A 92 18.39 13.69 7.43
CA GLN A 92 18.27 13.57 5.97
C GLN A 92 16.79 13.50 5.53
N LEU A 93 15.96 12.78 6.29
CA LEU A 93 14.53 12.74 6.06
C LEU A 93 13.88 14.11 6.26
N ASP A 94 14.24 14.82 7.33
CA ASP A 94 13.79 16.19 7.60
C ASP A 94 14.14 17.11 6.41
N SER A 95 15.41 17.10 5.98
CA SER A 95 15.88 17.94 4.86
C SER A 95 15.20 17.58 3.54
N TYR A 96 14.98 16.28 3.27
CA TYR A 96 14.29 15.82 2.06
C TYR A 96 12.84 16.31 2.02
N LEU A 97 12.13 16.21 3.14
CA LEU A 97 10.75 16.63 3.23
C LEU A 97 10.59 18.15 3.24
N ASP A 98 11.58 18.90 3.78
CA ASP A 98 11.61 20.37 3.73
C ASP A 98 11.74 20.90 2.29
N LEU A 99 12.31 20.13 1.36
CA LEU A 99 12.32 20.47 -0.07
C LEU A 99 10.94 20.31 -0.75
N ILE A 100 10.07 19.49 -0.19
CA ILE A 100 8.75 19.17 -0.76
C ILE A 100 7.65 20.00 -0.09
N TYR A 101 7.80 20.20 1.21
CA TYR A 101 6.83 20.90 2.04
C TYR A 101 7.49 22.09 2.72
N ASP A 102 6.77 23.16 2.92
CA ASP A 102 7.26 24.27 3.75
C ASP A 102 7.50 23.80 5.20
N SER A 103 8.25 24.59 5.98
CA SER A 103 8.75 24.28 7.33
C SER A 103 7.74 23.74 8.38
N SER A 104 6.47 23.56 7.99
CA SER A 104 5.43 22.87 8.79
C SER A 104 5.60 21.35 8.87
N THR A 105 6.61 20.79 8.23
CA THR A 105 6.77 19.35 7.96
C THR A 105 7.13 18.53 9.19
N ARG A 106 7.78 19.14 10.18
CA ARG A 106 8.24 18.44 11.41
C ARG A 106 7.11 17.73 12.15
N SER A 107 5.89 18.27 12.05
CA SER A 107 4.71 17.64 12.66
C SER A 107 4.26 16.35 11.97
N LYS A 108 4.71 16.10 10.73
CA LYS A 108 4.33 14.94 9.91
C LYS A 108 5.26 13.74 10.09
N ILE A 109 6.53 13.99 10.40
CA ILE A 109 7.58 12.95 10.51
C ILE A 109 7.38 12.08 11.75
N GLY A 110 7.02 12.70 12.87
CA GLY A 110 6.73 11.96 14.10
C GLY A 110 5.70 10.87 13.92
N PRO A 111 4.51 11.18 13.39
CA PRO A 111 3.47 10.19 13.08
C PRO A 111 3.92 9.13 12.07
N LEU A 112 4.70 9.50 11.04
CA LEU A 112 5.20 8.56 10.04
C LEU A 112 6.12 7.52 10.68
N ILE A 113 7.13 7.92 11.45
CA ILE A 113 8.06 6.99 12.09
C ILE A 113 7.36 6.21 13.20
N GLY A 114 6.63 6.91 14.07
CA GLY A 114 5.93 6.31 15.21
C GLY A 114 4.95 5.21 14.81
N MET A 115 4.32 5.30 13.64
CA MET A 115 3.42 4.27 13.13
C MET A 115 4.12 2.91 12.97
N TYR A 116 5.39 2.87 12.60
CA TYR A 116 6.15 1.64 12.40
C TYR A 116 6.92 1.18 13.64
N GLU A 117 7.06 2.02 14.64
CA GLU A 117 7.68 1.68 15.93
C GLU A 117 6.65 1.17 16.94
N ASP A 118 5.40 1.63 16.84
CA ASP A 118 4.32 1.28 17.77
C ASP A 118 3.80 -0.13 17.53
N GLN A 119 3.85 -0.97 18.57
CA GLN A 119 3.31 -2.34 18.55
C GLN A 119 1.78 -2.38 18.37
N ALA A 120 1.08 -1.31 18.71
CA ALA A 120 -0.35 -1.18 18.46
C ALA A 120 -0.67 -0.73 17.02
N ALA A 121 0.35 -0.40 16.22
CA ALA A 121 0.20 0.04 14.83
C ALA A 121 0.95 -0.90 13.85
N PHE A 122 1.90 -0.41 13.07
CA PHE A 122 2.50 -1.15 11.93
C PHE A 122 3.88 -1.75 12.22
N SER A 123 4.24 -1.97 13.48
CA SER A 123 5.57 -2.50 13.83
C SER A 123 5.86 -3.89 13.24
N LYS A 124 4.83 -4.72 13.02
CA LYS A 124 5.00 -6.09 12.52
C LYS A 124 5.39 -6.17 11.05
N CYS A 125 4.99 -5.21 10.21
CA CYS A 125 5.41 -5.23 8.81
C CYS A 125 6.91 -4.93 8.66
N GLY A 126 7.52 -4.22 9.61
CA GLY A 126 8.96 -3.97 9.64
C GLY A 126 9.47 -3.15 8.45
N VAL A 127 8.60 -2.32 7.86
CA VAL A 127 8.94 -1.46 6.71
C VAL A 127 10.06 -0.50 7.03
N ILE A 128 10.05 0.06 8.24
CA ILE A 128 11.14 0.87 8.80
C ILE A 128 11.67 0.19 10.06
N SER A 129 12.98 0.13 10.19
CA SER A 129 13.65 -0.12 11.45
C SER A 129 14.50 1.10 11.81
N ASN A 130 14.52 1.44 13.09
CA ASN A 130 15.33 2.54 13.65
C ASN A 130 16.42 1.94 14.54
N ASN A 131 17.67 2.13 14.16
CA ASN A 131 18.84 1.69 14.92
C ASN A 131 19.69 2.92 15.22
N ASP A 132 19.65 3.38 16.44
CA ASP A 132 20.44 4.54 16.94
C ASP A 132 20.28 5.80 16.06
N GLY A 133 19.08 6.09 15.61
CA GLY A 133 18.77 7.27 14.78
C GLY A 133 18.94 7.05 13.29
N VAL A 134 19.46 5.90 12.86
CA VAL A 134 19.53 5.50 11.46
C VAL A 134 18.28 4.70 11.11
N LEU A 135 17.49 5.25 10.20
CA LEU A 135 16.29 4.63 9.66
C LEU A 135 16.66 3.75 8.47
N LYS A 136 16.24 2.49 8.51
CA LYS A 136 16.43 1.56 7.39
C LYS A 136 15.06 1.09 6.92
N ARG A 137 14.75 1.35 5.65
CA ARG A 137 13.52 0.86 5.02
C ARG A 137 13.75 -0.45 4.29
N LYS A 138 12.69 -1.24 4.17
CA LYS A 138 12.68 -2.52 3.46
C LYS A 138 11.66 -2.49 2.35
N ALA A 139 11.99 -3.15 1.24
CA ALA A 139 11.03 -3.50 0.20
C ALA A 139 10.01 -4.53 0.74
N ALA A 140 8.85 -4.60 0.10
CA ALA A 140 7.85 -5.60 0.41
C ALA A 140 8.43 -7.01 0.21
N PRO A 141 8.39 -7.89 1.23
CA PRO A 141 9.06 -9.19 1.16
C PRO A 141 8.36 -10.13 0.17
N ILE A 142 9.14 -10.78 -0.69
CA ILE A 142 8.62 -11.72 -1.69
C ILE A 142 8.57 -13.11 -1.07
N ARG A 143 7.39 -13.49 -0.61
CA ARG A 143 7.07 -14.76 0.05
C ARG A 143 5.77 -15.33 -0.50
N GLU A 144 5.62 -16.65 -0.48
CA GLU A 144 4.42 -17.32 -1.00
C GLU A 144 3.14 -16.95 -0.26
N ASP A 145 3.21 -16.78 1.06
CA ASP A 145 2.08 -16.39 1.91
C ASP A 145 1.59 -14.95 1.66
N LEU A 146 2.46 -14.08 1.12
CA LEU A 146 2.11 -12.71 0.76
C LEU A 146 1.72 -12.54 -0.72
N ALA A 147 2.07 -13.50 -1.57
CA ALA A 147 1.86 -13.38 -3.01
C ALA A 147 0.37 -13.23 -3.38
N LEU A 148 -0.52 -13.94 -2.69
CA LEU A 148 -1.96 -13.82 -2.91
C LEU A 148 -2.46 -12.42 -2.54
N ALA A 149 -2.01 -11.88 -1.41
CA ALA A 149 -2.37 -10.54 -0.96
C ALA A 149 -1.86 -9.43 -1.90
N TYR A 150 -0.62 -9.56 -2.39
CA TYR A 150 -0.10 -8.64 -3.40
C TYR A 150 -0.86 -8.73 -4.72
N GLY A 151 -1.22 -9.95 -5.14
CA GLY A 151 -2.03 -10.14 -6.34
C GLY A 151 -3.42 -9.53 -6.22
N ALA A 152 -4.09 -9.72 -5.09
CA ALA A 152 -5.37 -9.08 -4.82
C ALA A 152 -5.27 -7.54 -4.77
N TRP A 153 -4.17 -7.02 -4.21
CA TRP A 153 -3.88 -5.59 -4.22
C TRP A 153 -3.67 -5.06 -5.65
N ILE A 154 -2.94 -5.78 -6.51
CA ILE A 154 -2.73 -5.38 -7.91
C ILE A 154 -4.03 -5.46 -8.70
N LEU A 155 -4.84 -6.51 -8.52
CA LEU A 155 -6.17 -6.62 -9.12
C LEU A 155 -7.06 -5.42 -8.73
N GLN A 156 -7.02 -5.01 -7.46
CA GLN A 156 -7.73 -3.83 -6.99
C GLN A 156 -7.24 -2.55 -7.66
N LEU A 157 -5.91 -2.38 -7.81
CA LEU A 157 -5.33 -1.23 -8.52
C LEU A 157 -5.77 -1.19 -9.99
N MET A 158 -5.84 -2.36 -10.66
CA MET A 158 -6.33 -2.46 -12.03
C MET A 158 -7.81 -2.05 -12.11
N GLU A 159 -8.67 -2.59 -11.23
CA GLU A 159 -10.10 -2.25 -11.20
C GLU A 159 -10.35 -0.77 -10.92
N ASP A 160 -9.60 -0.17 -9.98
CA ASP A 160 -9.81 1.21 -9.57
C ASP A 160 -9.24 2.24 -10.56
N HIS A 161 -8.19 1.89 -11.32
CA HIS A 161 -7.43 2.86 -12.11
C HIS A 161 -7.32 2.53 -13.60
N ILE A 162 -7.62 1.30 -14.00
CA ILE A 162 -7.54 0.83 -15.39
C ILE A 162 -8.79 -0.02 -15.74
N PRO A 163 -10.00 0.43 -15.42
CA PRO A 163 -11.21 -0.42 -15.44
C PRO A 163 -11.64 -0.90 -16.84
N GLU A 164 -11.09 -0.29 -17.88
CA GLU A 164 -11.49 -0.61 -19.27
C GLU A 164 -10.73 -1.81 -19.86
N TYR A 165 -9.74 -2.36 -19.14
CA TYR A 165 -8.85 -3.38 -19.68
C TYR A 165 -8.76 -4.61 -18.78
N ASP A 166 -9.06 -5.77 -19.36
CA ASP A 166 -8.78 -7.09 -18.74
C ASP A 166 -7.29 -7.44 -18.80
N GLN A 167 -6.53 -6.73 -19.61
CA GLN A 167 -5.10 -6.93 -19.82
C GLN A 167 -4.37 -5.59 -19.71
N VAL A 168 -3.20 -5.60 -19.08
CA VAL A 168 -2.36 -4.42 -18.90
C VAL A 168 -0.88 -4.83 -18.98
N THR A 169 -0.05 -4.01 -19.60
CA THR A 169 1.39 -4.23 -19.53
C THR A 169 1.94 -3.85 -18.15
N THR A 170 3.03 -4.51 -17.75
CA THR A 170 3.72 -4.16 -16.48
C THR A 170 4.18 -2.70 -16.43
N GLN A 171 4.41 -2.09 -17.59
CA GLN A 171 4.79 -0.69 -17.70
C GLN A 171 3.58 0.23 -17.51
N GLU A 172 2.47 0.00 -18.21
CA GLU A 172 1.23 0.78 -18.05
C GLU A 172 0.72 0.73 -16.61
N LEU A 173 0.78 -0.45 -15.97
CA LEU A 173 0.42 -0.61 -14.58
C LEU A 173 1.33 0.21 -13.65
N GLU A 174 2.66 0.23 -13.91
CA GLU A 174 3.60 1.07 -13.15
C GLU A 174 3.34 2.55 -13.37
N GLU A 175 3.14 2.98 -14.63
CA GLU A 175 2.88 4.38 -14.95
C GLU A 175 1.58 4.89 -14.32
N SER A 176 0.54 4.06 -14.30
CA SER A 176 -0.76 4.42 -13.75
C SER A 176 -0.83 4.37 -12.23
N THR A 177 -0.13 3.44 -11.59
CA THR A 177 -0.32 3.15 -10.15
C THR A 177 0.96 3.26 -9.33
N GLY A 178 2.14 3.16 -9.93
CA GLY A 178 3.41 3.12 -9.22
C GLY A 178 3.63 1.84 -8.39
N TRP A 179 2.89 0.76 -8.66
CA TRP A 179 2.83 -0.45 -7.84
C TRP A 179 4.19 -1.04 -7.48
N ARG A 180 5.10 -1.12 -8.45
CA ARG A 180 6.44 -1.66 -8.22
C ARG A 180 7.29 -0.72 -7.36
N SER A 181 7.25 0.57 -7.66
CA SER A 181 7.97 1.61 -6.91
C SER A 181 7.48 1.71 -5.47
N ILE A 182 6.17 1.61 -5.25
CA ILE A 182 5.52 1.59 -3.92
C ILE A 182 6.02 0.38 -3.11
N ALA A 183 6.09 -0.80 -3.73
CA ALA A 183 6.56 -2.02 -3.08
C ALA A 183 8.09 -2.02 -2.86
N GLY A 184 8.81 -1.11 -3.51
CA GLY A 184 10.26 -1.05 -3.46
C GLY A 184 10.97 -2.17 -4.24
N TRP A 185 10.27 -2.82 -5.17
CA TRP A 185 10.81 -3.94 -5.95
C TRP A 185 11.67 -3.47 -7.12
N ASP A 186 12.81 -4.12 -7.29
CA ASP A 186 13.58 -4.03 -8.52
C ASP A 186 12.95 -4.89 -9.65
N ARG A 187 13.57 -4.91 -10.83
CA ARG A 187 13.06 -5.68 -11.97
C ARG A 187 13.05 -7.19 -11.73
N HIS A 188 14.06 -7.72 -11.04
CA HIS A 188 14.14 -9.13 -10.74
C HIS A 188 13.12 -9.54 -9.67
N GLU A 189 12.94 -8.72 -8.64
CA GLU A 189 11.93 -8.89 -7.61
C GLU A 189 10.52 -8.84 -8.19
N GLN A 190 10.25 -7.88 -9.08
CA GLN A 190 9.01 -7.82 -9.85
C GLN A 190 8.72 -9.13 -10.59
N GLN A 191 9.70 -9.68 -11.30
CA GLN A 191 9.53 -10.93 -12.04
C GLN A 191 9.23 -12.12 -11.11
N ARG A 192 9.90 -12.19 -9.97
CA ARG A 192 9.66 -13.23 -8.97
C ARG A 192 8.26 -13.15 -8.37
N VAL A 193 7.82 -11.99 -7.95
CA VAL A 193 6.50 -11.83 -7.33
C VAL A 193 5.38 -12.10 -8.33
N LEU A 194 5.54 -11.66 -9.58
CA LEU A 194 4.58 -11.95 -10.66
C LEU A 194 4.49 -13.47 -10.93
N GLY A 195 5.62 -14.18 -10.94
CA GLY A 195 5.61 -15.65 -11.07
C GLY A 195 4.87 -16.35 -9.94
N LEU A 196 5.00 -15.85 -8.70
CA LEU A 196 4.21 -16.37 -7.57
C LEU A 196 2.72 -16.08 -7.73
N MET A 197 2.33 -14.89 -8.16
CA MET A 197 0.92 -14.53 -8.39
C MET A 197 0.29 -15.39 -9.50
N GLU A 198 1.04 -15.66 -10.57
CA GLU A 198 0.62 -16.56 -11.64
C GLU A 198 0.43 -17.99 -11.13
N SER A 199 1.36 -18.51 -10.32
CA SER A 199 1.24 -19.83 -9.71
C SER A 199 0.04 -19.98 -8.78
N LYS A 200 -0.47 -18.86 -8.24
CA LYS A 200 -1.70 -18.80 -7.42
C LYS A 200 -2.97 -18.59 -8.26
N GLY A 201 -2.86 -18.52 -9.60
CA GLY A 201 -4.00 -18.37 -10.50
C GLY A 201 -4.66 -16.99 -10.51
N LEU A 202 -3.92 -15.95 -10.11
CA LEU A 202 -4.44 -14.57 -10.08
C LEU A 202 -4.27 -13.87 -11.43
N PHE A 203 -3.20 -14.20 -12.14
CA PHE A 203 -2.83 -13.64 -13.43
C PHE A 203 -2.34 -14.74 -14.38
N SER A 204 -2.56 -14.53 -15.66
CA SER A 204 -1.79 -15.14 -16.75
C SER A 204 -0.79 -14.09 -17.26
N ILE A 205 0.44 -14.49 -17.53
CA ILE A 205 1.51 -13.56 -17.89
C ILE A 205 2.10 -13.95 -19.23
N ASP A 206 1.92 -13.09 -20.24
CA ASP A 206 2.64 -13.22 -21.51
C ASP A 206 4.02 -12.56 -21.39
N ARG A 207 5.06 -13.40 -21.61
CA ARG A 207 6.48 -13.03 -21.50
C ARG A 207 7.19 -12.95 -22.84
N HIS A 208 6.47 -13.12 -23.95
CA HIS A 208 7.08 -13.13 -25.29
C HIS A 208 7.70 -11.79 -25.67
N MET A 209 7.12 -10.70 -25.12
CA MET A 209 7.58 -9.33 -25.37
C MET A 209 7.84 -8.61 -24.05
N GLN A 210 8.61 -7.51 -24.13
CA GLN A 210 8.79 -6.57 -23.02
C GLN A 210 8.16 -5.23 -23.41
N PRO A 211 7.38 -4.58 -22.53
CA PRO A 211 6.98 -5.02 -21.18
C PRO A 211 6.03 -6.23 -21.21
N TRP A 212 6.07 -7.08 -20.16
CA TRP A 212 5.17 -8.24 -20.05
C TRP A 212 3.72 -7.82 -19.96
N LEU A 213 2.84 -8.64 -20.54
CA LEU A 213 1.40 -8.44 -20.49
C LEU A 213 0.81 -9.28 -19.35
N LEU A 214 0.05 -8.63 -18.48
CA LEU A 214 -0.69 -9.23 -17.39
C LEU A 214 -2.15 -9.33 -17.78
N GLN A 215 -2.74 -10.52 -17.66
CA GLN A 215 -4.17 -10.74 -17.81
C GLN A 215 -4.74 -11.24 -16.48
N ALA A 216 -5.73 -10.54 -15.94
CA ALA A 216 -6.43 -10.96 -14.74
C ALA A 216 -7.18 -12.30 -15.01
N THR A 217 -6.97 -13.29 -14.14
CA THR A 217 -7.66 -14.59 -14.18
C THR A 217 -8.56 -14.81 -12.98
N SER A 218 -8.55 -13.88 -12.02
CA SER A 218 -9.41 -13.88 -10.84
C SER A 218 -10.06 -12.52 -10.67
N SER A 219 -11.24 -12.48 -10.03
CA SER A 219 -11.84 -11.22 -9.63
C SER A 219 -11.23 -10.68 -8.36
N VAL A 220 -11.30 -9.34 -8.17
CA VAL A 220 -10.87 -8.66 -6.95
C VAL A 220 -11.58 -9.25 -5.72
N GLU A 221 -12.89 -9.45 -5.78
CA GLU A 221 -13.68 -10.01 -4.69
C GLU A 221 -13.20 -11.42 -4.29
N SER A 222 -13.01 -12.30 -5.28
CA SER A 222 -12.53 -13.68 -5.05
C SER A 222 -11.12 -13.68 -4.46
N ALA A 223 -10.22 -12.84 -4.97
CA ALA A 223 -8.86 -12.76 -4.48
C ALA A 223 -8.80 -12.32 -3.01
N TRP A 224 -9.59 -11.30 -2.62
CA TRP A 224 -9.64 -10.84 -1.23
C TRP A 224 -10.30 -11.83 -0.27
N HIS A 225 -11.22 -12.67 -0.75
CA HIS A 225 -11.92 -13.63 0.09
C HIS A 225 -10.99 -14.73 0.64
N HIS A 226 -9.99 -15.14 -0.11
CA HIS A 226 -9.11 -16.27 0.24
C HIS A 226 -7.77 -15.88 0.89
N ILE A 227 -7.53 -14.60 1.17
CA ILE A 227 -6.21 -14.16 1.65
C ILE A 227 -5.85 -14.74 3.01
N TYR A 228 -6.82 -14.85 3.91
CA TYR A 228 -6.57 -15.28 5.28
C TYR A 228 -6.68 -16.80 5.47
N ASP A 229 -7.26 -17.52 4.51
CA ASP A 229 -7.31 -19.00 4.54
C ASP A 229 -5.93 -19.66 4.52
N LEU A 230 -4.91 -18.92 4.08
CA LEU A 230 -3.52 -19.39 4.02
C LEU A 230 -2.71 -19.10 5.29
N LEU A 231 -3.30 -18.46 6.30
CA LEU A 231 -2.63 -18.09 7.56
C LEU A 231 -2.88 -19.07 8.70
N ILE A 232 -3.66 -20.12 8.45
CA ILE A 232 -4.02 -21.18 9.43
C ILE A 232 -3.03 -22.33 9.35
#